data_3c092734577c5e9dd2122b6be121789b
#
_entry.id   3c092734577c5e9dd2122b6be121789b
#
_cell.length_a   1.000
_cell.length_b   1.000
_cell.length_c   1.000
_cell.angle_alpha   90.00
_cell.angle_beta   90.00
_cell.angle_gamma   90.00
#
_symmetry.space_group_name_H-M   'P 1'
#
loop_
_entity.id
_entity.type
_entity.pdbx_description
1 polymer ?
#
loop_
_entity_poly.entity_id
_entity_poly.type
_entity_poly.pdbx_seq_one_letter_code
_entity_poly.pdbx_strand_id
1 'polypeptide(L)'
;MKKFNIKINGKKYSAELGETILVVARKNKIDIPALCYHPDFPAKGNCRVCVVEIKGAKKLVPACATFVSPDMEIFTDSEKVKKERNMNLELIFAEHIEKCPDCVWRFECPLLDYVKRYNLKMTRFRDRKGERKTYKFQNAVEIDGSQCIDCGNCIDACALQQDINFLKFKGKGYQQEVVPRQKEGFKCILCGQCALHCPVSAAQEQVQVDKVEKILKAKKKNTPHPDGHPSREGKILVAQFAPSVRVTIGEDFGMPYGKDTADKITASLKKLGFDYVFDINFGADLTTIVEANELLERVGKKGSKMPMFTSCCPGWVNYVELYHPELIPNLTTSRSPHIHLAGIVKTYWAKKMKIKPEDIELVSIMPCTAKKYEAIRPEMKIGKNFPIDYVLTTRELSFLFKKNNLDLKTIKPQKADNPMGEYSGAASLFGGSGGVMESALRTAAYFACGPKAKLCSGKIDYNETRGLAGIKEAVVDIAGTKLRIAIVNGIGNINPVIANLKNYDYIEVMACPGGCIGGGGQPIPTTDEIRQKRIQALYEIDFKNKIRKSYENKGVIEILDWVNKNKLESKVLHTKYNKKRTQ
;
A
#
# COMPACT_ATOMS: atom_id res chain seq x y z
N MET A 1 -34.69 6.22 1.31
CA MET A 1 -34.65 7.10 0.10
C MET A 1 -35.80 6.73 -0.82
N LYS A 2 -36.34 7.71 -1.60
CA LYS A 2 -37.49 7.47 -2.48
C LYS A 2 -37.03 6.61 -3.67
N LYS A 3 -37.63 5.41 -3.82
CA LYS A 3 -37.34 4.47 -4.92
C LYS A 3 -38.28 4.71 -6.09
N PHE A 4 -37.78 4.53 -7.30
CA PHE A 4 -38.54 4.62 -8.54
C PHE A 4 -37.95 3.68 -9.59
N ASN A 5 -38.66 3.50 -10.71
CA ASN A 5 -38.21 2.62 -11.77
C ASN A 5 -37.61 3.41 -12.93
N ILE A 6 -36.56 2.83 -13.53
CA ILE A 6 -35.97 3.25 -14.80
C ILE A 6 -35.89 2.04 -15.73
N LYS A 7 -35.69 2.27 -17.02
CA LYS A 7 -35.39 1.21 -17.99
C LYS A 7 -33.96 1.33 -18.48
N ILE A 8 -33.22 0.22 -18.48
CA ILE A 8 -31.92 0.12 -19.13
C ILE A 8 -31.99 -1.01 -20.15
N ASN A 9 -31.75 -0.72 -21.42
CA ASN A 9 -31.83 -1.64 -22.53
C ASN A 9 -33.18 -2.41 -22.55
N GLY A 10 -34.30 -1.71 -22.34
CA GLY A 10 -35.65 -2.26 -22.32
C GLY A 10 -36.08 -2.96 -21.03
N LYS A 11 -35.18 -3.27 -20.10
CA LYS A 11 -35.49 -3.93 -18.82
C LYS A 11 -35.70 -2.91 -17.71
N LYS A 12 -36.68 -3.14 -16.83
CA LYS A 12 -36.96 -2.29 -15.64
C LYS A 12 -36.01 -2.60 -14.50
N TYR A 13 -35.51 -1.54 -13.85
CA TYR A 13 -34.64 -1.61 -12.68
C TYR A 13 -35.07 -0.59 -11.64
N SER A 14 -34.97 -0.94 -10.36
CA SER A 14 -35.20 -0.01 -9.25
C SER A 14 -33.97 0.87 -9.06
N ALA A 15 -34.22 2.17 -8.87
CA ALA A 15 -33.18 3.18 -8.62
C ALA A 15 -33.61 4.08 -7.47
N GLU A 16 -32.66 4.74 -6.84
CA GLU A 16 -32.88 5.69 -5.75
C GLU A 16 -32.50 7.11 -6.18
N LEU A 17 -33.16 8.09 -5.58
CA LEU A 17 -32.86 9.49 -5.84
C LEU A 17 -31.41 9.80 -5.43
N GLY A 18 -30.66 10.45 -6.32
CA GLY A 18 -29.25 10.78 -6.10
C GLY A 18 -28.25 9.75 -6.67
N GLU A 19 -28.71 8.61 -7.20
CA GLU A 19 -27.84 7.69 -7.92
C GLU A 19 -27.57 8.17 -9.35
N THR A 20 -26.38 7.85 -9.86
CA THR A 20 -26.05 8.05 -11.27
C THR A 20 -26.41 6.81 -12.09
N ILE A 21 -26.56 6.98 -13.39
CA ILE A 21 -26.83 5.86 -14.33
C ILE A 21 -25.78 4.77 -14.17
N LEU A 22 -24.50 5.12 -14.03
CA LEU A 22 -23.41 4.16 -13.86
C LEU A 22 -23.54 3.35 -12.56
N VAL A 23 -23.92 3.98 -11.46
CA VAL A 23 -24.13 3.31 -10.17
C VAL A 23 -25.27 2.30 -10.25
N VAL A 24 -26.42 2.70 -10.81
CA VAL A 24 -27.56 1.79 -11.00
C VAL A 24 -27.20 0.64 -11.93
N ALA A 25 -26.47 0.90 -13.03
CA ALA A 25 -26.02 -0.13 -13.97
C ALA A 25 -25.13 -1.17 -13.27
N ARG A 26 -24.12 -0.71 -12.49
CA ARG A 26 -23.20 -1.59 -11.76
C ARG A 26 -23.88 -2.44 -10.71
N LYS A 27 -24.82 -1.87 -9.94
CA LYS A 27 -25.66 -2.62 -8.97
C LYS A 27 -26.40 -3.77 -9.63
N ASN A 28 -26.78 -3.61 -10.88
CA ASN A 28 -27.53 -4.59 -11.66
C ASN A 28 -26.65 -5.41 -12.62
N LYS A 29 -25.31 -5.38 -12.45
CA LYS A 29 -24.34 -6.12 -13.26
C LYS A 29 -24.39 -5.77 -14.76
N ILE A 30 -24.82 -4.54 -15.08
CA ILE A 30 -24.79 -4.00 -16.45
C ILE A 30 -23.45 -3.29 -16.62
N ASP A 31 -22.66 -3.76 -17.57
CA ASP A 31 -21.34 -3.20 -17.80
C ASP A 31 -21.41 -1.96 -18.68
N ILE A 32 -21.01 -0.82 -18.10
CA ILE A 32 -20.76 0.44 -18.81
C ILE A 32 -19.29 0.77 -18.58
N PRO A 33 -18.45 0.77 -19.62
CA PRO A 33 -17.03 1.10 -19.49
C PRO A 33 -16.82 2.50 -18.93
N ALA A 34 -15.87 2.64 -17.98
CA ALA A 34 -15.55 3.93 -17.40
C ALA A 34 -14.08 3.95 -16.98
N LEU A 35 -13.34 5.01 -17.30
CA LEU A 35 -11.93 5.17 -16.92
C LEU A 35 -11.74 6.22 -15.81
N CYS A 36 -12.31 7.43 -15.99
CA CYS A 36 -12.11 8.53 -15.04
C CYS A 36 -12.98 8.46 -13.78
N TYR A 37 -13.95 7.55 -13.71
CA TYR A 37 -14.83 7.39 -12.55
C TYR A 37 -14.13 6.60 -11.45
N HIS A 38 -14.14 7.13 -10.24
CA HIS A 38 -13.77 6.42 -9.02
C HIS A 38 -14.86 6.62 -7.95
N PRO A 39 -15.31 5.57 -7.24
CA PRO A 39 -16.41 5.71 -6.28
C PRO A 39 -16.09 6.64 -5.10
N ASP A 40 -14.83 6.76 -4.72
CA ASP A 40 -14.38 7.58 -3.58
C ASP A 40 -14.28 9.09 -3.93
N PHE A 41 -14.49 9.48 -5.22
CA PHE A 41 -14.34 10.87 -5.67
C PHE A 41 -15.54 11.37 -6.46
N PRO A 42 -15.77 12.70 -6.50
CA PRO A 42 -16.80 13.29 -7.33
C PRO A 42 -16.67 12.89 -8.80
N ALA A 43 -17.77 12.53 -9.42
CA ALA A 43 -17.79 12.16 -10.84
C ALA A 43 -17.55 13.40 -11.74
N LYS A 44 -16.58 13.32 -12.65
CA LYS A 44 -16.14 14.43 -13.50
C LYS A 44 -16.63 14.35 -14.95
N GLY A 45 -16.92 13.12 -15.44
CA GLY A 45 -17.36 12.90 -16.82
C GLY A 45 -16.32 13.24 -17.89
N ASN A 46 -15.01 13.29 -17.54
CA ASN A 46 -13.93 13.80 -18.41
C ASN A 46 -13.64 12.88 -19.61
N CYS A 47 -13.46 11.57 -19.38
CA CYS A 47 -13.01 10.65 -20.45
C CYS A 47 -14.08 10.32 -21.49
N ARG A 48 -15.36 10.55 -21.19
CA ARG A 48 -16.52 10.27 -22.06
C ARG A 48 -16.62 8.81 -22.55
N VAL A 49 -15.94 7.87 -21.92
CA VAL A 49 -16.01 6.44 -22.27
C VAL A 49 -17.34 5.83 -21.82
N CYS A 50 -17.93 6.34 -20.74
CA CYS A 50 -19.18 5.86 -20.16
C CYS A 50 -20.44 6.49 -20.78
N VAL A 51 -20.38 6.99 -22.01
CA VAL A 51 -21.54 7.61 -22.66
C VAL A 51 -22.68 6.62 -22.86
N VAL A 52 -23.91 7.11 -22.68
CA VAL A 52 -25.17 6.38 -22.91
C VAL A 52 -26.17 7.27 -23.61
N GLU A 53 -27.16 6.67 -24.27
CA GLU A 53 -28.28 7.36 -24.88
C GLU A 53 -29.48 7.33 -23.95
N ILE A 54 -30.14 8.49 -23.79
CA ILE A 54 -31.44 8.59 -23.10
C ILE A 54 -32.51 8.85 -24.16
N LYS A 55 -33.60 8.08 -24.12
CA LYS A 55 -34.74 8.24 -25.05
C LYS A 55 -35.24 9.66 -25.04
N GLY A 56 -35.36 10.27 -26.23
CA GLY A 56 -35.79 11.64 -26.39
C GLY A 56 -34.70 12.71 -26.18
N ALA A 57 -33.51 12.34 -25.69
CA ALA A 57 -32.40 13.28 -25.56
C ALA A 57 -31.66 13.48 -26.88
N LYS A 58 -31.32 14.75 -27.20
CA LYS A 58 -30.59 15.10 -28.45
C LYS A 58 -29.11 14.65 -28.40
N LYS A 59 -28.52 14.57 -27.22
CA LYS A 59 -27.07 14.28 -27.00
C LYS A 59 -26.86 13.07 -26.11
N LEU A 60 -25.78 12.36 -26.35
CA LEU A 60 -25.30 11.33 -25.40
C LEU A 60 -24.79 11.98 -24.10
N VAL A 61 -25.01 11.31 -22.99
CA VAL A 61 -24.62 11.79 -21.66
C VAL A 61 -23.62 10.84 -20.97
N PRO A 62 -22.73 11.32 -20.11
CA PRO A 62 -21.83 10.47 -19.33
C PRO A 62 -22.59 9.78 -18.20
N ALA A 63 -22.69 8.46 -18.22
CA ALA A 63 -23.41 7.69 -17.19
C ALA A 63 -22.88 7.91 -15.77
N CYS A 64 -21.59 8.18 -15.62
CA CYS A 64 -20.97 8.41 -14.31
C CYS A 64 -21.38 9.72 -13.63
N ALA A 65 -21.81 10.73 -14.38
CA ALA A 65 -22.14 12.06 -13.88
C ALA A 65 -23.60 12.47 -14.16
N THR A 66 -24.43 11.57 -14.70
CA THR A 66 -25.85 11.82 -14.97
C THR A 66 -26.69 11.10 -13.93
N PHE A 67 -27.44 11.86 -13.14
CA PHE A 67 -28.36 11.33 -12.15
C PHE A 67 -29.61 10.73 -12.83
N VAL A 68 -30.12 9.64 -12.25
CA VAL A 68 -31.34 9.01 -12.72
C VAL A 68 -32.59 9.78 -12.29
N SER A 69 -33.62 9.74 -13.12
CA SER A 69 -34.96 10.29 -12.83
C SER A 69 -36.04 9.24 -13.13
N PRO A 70 -37.26 9.39 -12.53
CA PRO A 70 -38.37 8.48 -12.81
C PRO A 70 -38.62 8.28 -14.29
N ASP A 71 -38.94 7.06 -14.69
CA ASP A 71 -39.31 6.64 -16.05
C ASP A 71 -38.23 6.88 -17.14
N MET A 72 -36.99 7.19 -16.73
CA MET A 72 -35.87 7.35 -17.68
C MET A 72 -35.63 6.04 -18.44
N GLU A 73 -35.53 6.12 -19.77
CA GLU A 73 -35.21 4.99 -20.63
C GLU A 73 -33.82 5.17 -21.25
N ILE A 74 -32.89 4.24 -20.96
CA ILE A 74 -31.45 4.36 -21.20
C ILE A 74 -31.01 3.23 -22.11
N PHE A 75 -30.19 3.56 -23.13
CA PHE A 75 -29.54 2.59 -24.02
C PHE A 75 -28.03 2.67 -23.83
N THR A 76 -27.42 1.56 -23.44
CA THR A 76 -25.97 1.48 -23.14
C THR A 76 -25.14 1.02 -24.34
N ASP A 77 -25.78 0.56 -25.40
CA ASP A 77 -25.12 -0.10 -26.54
C ASP A 77 -25.77 0.20 -27.90
N SER A 78 -26.43 1.37 -28.06
CA SER A 78 -26.94 1.81 -29.37
C SER A 78 -25.78 2.11 -30.32
N GLU A 79 -26.04 2.16 -31.65
CA GLU A 79 -25.01 2.47 -32.64
C GLU A 79 -24.34 3.85 -32.40
N LYS A 80 -25.11 4.84 -31.93
CA LYS A 80 -24.57 6.15 -31.52
C LYS A 80 -23.61 6.00 -30.36
N VAL A 81 -23.98 5.23 -29.34
CA VAL A 81 -23.16 4.99 -28.15
C VAL A 81 -21.87 4.25 -28.52
N LYS A 82 -21.95 3.20 -29.34
CA LYS A 82 -20.77 2.45 -29.82
C LYS A 82 -19.80 3.36 -30.57
N LYS A 83 -20.31 4.14 -31.54
CA LYS A 83 -19.49 5.04 -32.34
C LYS A 83 -18.76 6.08 -31.49
N GLU A 84 -19.46 6.74 -30.56
CA GLU A 84 -18.87 7.76 -29.67
C GLU A 84 -17.87 7.16 -28.70
N ARG A 85 -18.20 6.02 -28.07
CA ARG A 85 -17.33 5.31 -27.14
C ARG A 85 -16.03 4.86 -27.82
N ASN A 86 -16.14 4.26 -29.00
CA ASN A 86 -14.96 3.79 -29.74
C ASN A 86 -14.07 4.97 -30.14
N MET A 87 -14.62 6.08 -30.56
CA MET A 87 -13.87 7.29 -30.90
C MET A 87 -13.12 7.83 -29.67
N ASN A 88 -13.77 7.92 -28.51
CA ASN A 88 -13.16 8.41 -27.30
C ASN A 88 -12.04 7.46 -26.78
N LEU A 89 -12.26 6.16 -26.85
CA LEU A 89 -11.24 5.18 -26.49
C LEU A 89 -10.04 5.21 -27.44
N GLU A 90 -10.29 5.31 -28.74
CA GLU A 90 -9.22 5.41 -29.75
C GLU A 90 -8.38 6.67 -29.54
N LEU A 91 -9.03 7.83 -29.28
CA LEU A 91 -8.33 9.08 -28.98
C LEU A 91 -7.44 8.95 -27.74
N ILE A 92 -7.98 8.38 -26.65
CA ILE A 92 -7.23 8.20 -25.40
C ILE A 92 -6.05 7.23 -25.61
N PHE A 93 -6.29 6.14 -26.32
CA PHE A 93 -5.27 5.11 -26.48
C PHE A 93 -4.16 5.52 -27.47
N ALA A 94 -4.47 6.32 -28.48
CA ALA A 94 -3.47 6.87 -29.40
C ALA A 94 -2.39 7.70 -28.67
N GLU A 95 -2.76 8.35 -27.56
CA GLU A 95 -1.87 9.12 -26.70
C GLU A 95 -1.22 8.26 -25.57
N HIS A 96 -1.34 6.92 -25.62
CA HIS A 96 -0.91 6.03 -24.52
C HIS A 96 -0.17 4.75 -24.95
N ILE A 97 -0.25 4.36 -26.23
CA ILE A 97 0.15 3.03 -26.71
C ILE A 97 1.66 2.74 -26.59
N GLU A 98 2.51 3.74 -26.74
CA GLU A 98 3.96 3.53 -26.91
C GLU A 98 4.64 2.86 -25.71
N LYS A 99 4.12 3.06 -24.50
CA LYS A 99 4.69 2.51 -23.27
C LYS A 99 4.06 1.19 -22.80
N CYS A 100 3.04 0.69 -23.48
CA CYS A 100 2.35 -0.54 -23.10
C CYS A 100 3.26 -1.78 -22.95
N PRO A 101 4.28 -2.01 -23.80
CA PRO A 101 5.14 -3.19 -23.69
C PRO A 101 5.87 -3.29 -22.35
N ASP A 102 6.31 -2.16 -21.79
CA ASP A 102 7.13 -2.08 -20.56
C ASP A 102 6.33 -1.64 -19.32
N CYS A 103 5.03 -1.38 -19.48
CA CYS A 103 4.19 -0.91 -18.41
C CYS A 103 3.92 -2.01 -17.38
N VAL A 104 4.21 -1.75 -16.10
CA VAL A 104 3.95 -2.72 -15.01
C VAL A 104 2.46 -3.03 -14.81
N TRP A 105 1.56 -2.19 -15.35
CA TRP A 105 0.12 -2.40 -15.27
C TRP A 105 -0.47 -3.13 -16.48
N ARG A 106 0.34 -3.50 -17.48
CA ARG A 106 -0.15 -4.05 -18.75
C ARG A 106 -1.09 -5.25 -18.62
N PHE A 107 -0.93 -6.03 -17.56
CA PHE A 107 -1.76 -7.20 -17.31
C PHE A 107 -3.11 -6.88 -16.65
N GLU A 108 -3.22 -5.69 -16.02
CA GLU A 108 -4.39 -5.24 -15.26
C GLU A 108 -4.93 -3.89 -15.78
N CYS A 109 -4.47 -3.41 -16.95
CA CYS A 109 -4.83 -2.11 -17.48
C CYS A 109 -6.25 -2.11 -18.08
N PRO A 110 -7.22 -1.38 -17.49
CA PRO A 110 -8.58 -1.34 -18.03
C PRO A 110 -8.66 -0.66 -19.40
N LEU A 111 -7.77 0.30 -19.70
CA LEU A 111 -7.72 0.92 -21.03
C LEU A 111 -7.31 -0.09 -22.10
N LEU A 112 -6.26 -0.88 -21.83
CA LEU A 112 -5.82 -1.93 -22.77
C LEU A 112 -6.87 -3.04 -22.95
N ASP A 113 -7.59 -3.39 -21.87
CA ASP A 113 -8.70 -4.32 -21.93
C ASP A 113 -9.83 -3.82 -22.85
N TYR A 114 -10.25 -2.55 -22.69
CA TYR A 114 -11.26 -1.96 -23.55
C TYR A 114 -10.83 -1.89 -25.02
N VAL A 115 -9.55 -1.56 -25.29
CA VAL A 115 -9.04 -1.54 -26.67
C VAL A 115 -9.14 -2.92 -27.33
N LYS A 116 -8.75 -3.99 -26.60
CA LYS A 116 -8.89 -5.37 -27.08
C LYS A 116 -10.35 -5.77 -27.26
N ARG A 117 -11.19 -5.49 -26.27
CA ARG A 117 -12.61 -5.84 -26.22
C ARG A 117 -13.43 -5.23 -27.34
N TYR A 118 -13.13 -3.97 -27.70
CA TYR A 118 -13.81 -3.25 -28.79
C TYR A 118 -13.07 -3.35 -30.13
N ASN A 119 -11.99 -4.14 -30.21
CA ASN A 119 -11.17 -4.34 -31.40
C ASN A 119 -10.80 -3.01 -32.10
N LEU A 120 -10.30 -2.04 -31.30
CA LEU A 120 -10.03 -0.69 -31.79
C LEU A 120 -8.75 -0.64 -32.63
N LYS A 121 -8.78 0.13 -33.72
CA LYS A 121 -7.63 0.40 -34.59
C LYS A 121 -7.14 1.83 -34.38
N MET A 122 -5.84 2.02 -34.11
CA MET A 122 -5.21 3.31 -33.84
C MET A 122 -4.74 3.95 -35.16
N THR A 123 -5.68 4.42 -35.98
CA THR A 123 -5.35 4.94 -37.31
C THR A 123 -5.71 6.42 -37.51
N ARG A 124 -6.57 6.99 -36.64
CA ARG A 124 -7.15 8.33 -36.88
C ARG A 124 -6.47 9.45 -36.08
N PHE A 125 -5.89 9.14 -34.93
CA PHE A 125 -5.38 10.14 -34.00
C PHE A 125 -3.87 9.99 -33.80
N ARG A 126 -3.18 11.13 -33.58
CA ARG A 126 -1.76 11.18 -33.23
C ARG A 126 -1.62 11.41 -31.72
N ASP A 127 -0.51 11.00 -31.17
CA ASP A 127 -0.09 11.44 -29.83
C ASP A 127 0.20 12.95 -29.86
N ARG A 128 -0.42 13.67 -28.92
CA ARG A 128 -0.24 15.11 -28.72
C ARG A 128 0.41 15.41 -27.36
N LYS A 129 0.73 14.37 -26.58
CA LYS A 129 1.20 14.47 -25.20
C LYS A 129 2.64 14.02 -25.02
N GLY A 130 3.33 13.55 -26.07
CA GLY A 130 4.67 13.01 -26.01
C GLY A 130 5.70 13.95 -25.37
N GLU A 131 5.53 15.27 -25.53
CA GLU A 131 6.43 16.28 -24.94
C GLU A 131 6.11 16.66 -23.49
N ARG A 132 5.01 16.13 -22.90
CA ARG A 132 4.68 16.41 -21.50
C ARG A 132 5.73 15.83 -20.55
N LYS A 133 5.99 16.55 -19.46
CA LYS A 133 7.05 16.18 -18.49
C LYS A 133 6.64 15.01 -17.62
N THR A 134 7.65 14.22 -17.24
CA THR A 134 7.56 13.27 -16.13
C THR A 134 8.07 13.92 -14.86
N TYR A 135 7.24 13.95 -13.82
CA TYR A 135 7.58 14.46 -12.49
C TYR A 135 7.92 13.28 -11.58
N LYS A 136 9.13 13.26 -11.02
CA LYS A 136 9.60 12.23 -10.08
C LYS A 136 9.67 12.80 -8.67
N PHE A 137 9.10 12.09 -7.71
CA PHE A 137 9.09 12.47 -6.30
C PHE A 137 9.97 11.49 -5.52
N GLN A 138 11.19 11.93 -5.23
CA GLN A 138 12.27 11.08 -4.72
C GLN A 138 12.41 9.81 -5.59
N ASN A 139 12.60 8.64 -4.97
CA ASN A 139 12.59 7.34 -5.65
C ASN A 139 11.26 6.57 -5.47
N ALA A 140 10.20 7.25 -5.03
CA ALA A 140 8.95 6.61 -4.58
C ALA A 140 7.85 6.62 -5.65
N VAL A 141 7.48 7.80 -6.13
CA VAL A 141 6.34 8.02 -7.04
C VAL A 141 6.78 8.85 -8.22
N GLU A 142 6.16 8.61 -9.37
CA GLU A 142 6.28 9.48 -10.55
C GLU A 142 4.92 9.73 -11.18
N ILE A 143 4.82 10.84 -11.91
CA ILE A 143 3.66 11.18 -12.75
C ILE A 143 4.19 11.45 -14.14
N ASP A 144 3.86 10.59 -15.08
CA ASP A 144 4.16 10.74 -16.49
C ASP A 144 3.03 11.49 -17.20
N GLY A 145 3.27 12.76 -17.50
CA GLY A 145 2.31 13.60 -18.18
C GLY A 145 1.92 13.08 -19.56
N SER A 146 2.85 12.40 -20.26
CA SER A 146 2.61 11.86 -21.61
C SER A 146 1.58 10.73 -21.61
N GLN A 147 1.46 9.98 -20.49
CA GLN A 147 0.52 8.88 -20.32
C GLN A 147 -0.78 9.31 -19.60
N CYS A 148 -0.92 10.59 -19.27
CA CYS A 148 -2.04 11.08 -18.47
C CYS A 148 -3.31 11.25 -19.33
N ILE A 149 -4.44 10.71 -18.86
CA ILE A 149 -5.77 10.90 -19.48
C ILE A 149 -6.55 12.08 -18.90
N ASP A 150 -5.91 12.92 -18.10
CA ASP A 150 -6.44 14.13 -17.47
C ASP A 150 -7.71 13.89 -16.62
N CYS A 151 -7.85 12.70 -16.02
CA CYS A 151 -9.01 12.33 -15.21
C CYS A 151 -9.10 13.08 -13.87
N GLY A 152 -7.98 13.55 -13.32
CA GLY A 152 -7.90 14.28 -12.06
C GLY A 152 -8.02 13.44 -10.79
N ASN A 153 -8.09 12.11 -10.87
CA ASN A 153 -8.22 11.25 -9.67
C ASN A 153 -7.01 11.37 -8.74
N CYS A 154 -5.80 11.53 -9.28
CA CYS A 154 -4.59 11.75 -8.48
C CYS A 154 -4.63 13.09 -7.72
N ILE A 155 -5.26 14.12 -8.29
CA ILE A 155 -5.47 15.42 -7.64
C ILE A 155 -6.45 15.26 -6.48
N ASP A 156 -7.60 14.60 -6.72
CA ASP A 156 -8.59 14.37 -5.68
C ASP A 156 -8.06 13.47 -4.56
N ALA A 157 -7.33 12.40 -4.89
CA ALA A 157 -6.68 11.57 -3.88
C ALA A 157 -5.71 12.40 -3.01
N CYS A 158 -4.95 13.31 -3.61
CA CYS A 158 -4.02 14.17 -2.89
C CYS A 158 -4.72 15.27 -2.07
N ALA A 159 -5.84 15.82 -2.58
CA ALA A 159 -6.54 16.92 -1.96
C ALA A 159 -7.63 16.45 -0.98
N LEU A 160 -8.55 15.59 -1.44
CA LEU A 160 -9.75 15.24 -0.67
C LEU A 160 -9.51 14.11 0.32
N GLN A 161 -8.68 13.13 -0.06
CA GLN A 161 -8.45 11.96 0.78
C GLN A 161 -7.25 12.15 1.72
N GLN A 162 -6.17 12.80 1.22
CA GLN A 162 -4.92 12.96 1.98
C GLN A 162 -4.76 14.35 2.62
N ASP A 163 -5.57 15.32 2.24
CA ASP A 163 -5.49 16.74 2.65
C ASP A 163 -4.09 17.37 2.45
N ILE A 164 -3.35 16.93 1.44
CA ILE A 164 -1.99 17.42 1.13
C ILE A 164 -2.01 18.51 0.05
N ASN A 165 -2.94 18.44 -0.88
CA ASN A 165 -3.12 19.45 -1.94
C ASN A 165 -1.87 19.71 -2.82
N PHE A 166 -0.95 18.75 -2.93
CA PHE A 166 0.32 18.92 -3.64
C PHE A 166 0.15 18.96 -5.16
N LEU A 167 -0.84 18.27 -5.72
CA LEU A 167 -1.09 18.19 -7.16
C LEU A 167 -2.17 19.18 -7.61
N LYS A 168 -2.04 19.69 -8.84
CA LYS A 168 -3.04 20.56 -9.48
C LYS A 168 -3.05 20.37 -10.98
N PHE A 169 -4.11 20.84 -11.66
CA PHE A 169 -4.09 21.08 -13.09
C PHE A 169 -3.38 22.39 -13.43
N LYS A 170 -2.62 22.37 -14.56
CA LYS A 170 -2.08 23.54 -15.26
C LYS A 170 -2.58 23.48 -16.70
N GLY A 171 -2.87 24.62 -17.32
CA GLY A 171 -3.37 24.71 -18.70
C GLY A 171 -4.86 24.36 -18.83
N LYS A 172 -5.34 24.30 -20.08
CA LYS A 172 -6.72 23.98 -20.47
C LYS A 172 -6.73 23.17 -21.78
N GLY A 173 -7.82 22.39 -22.00
CA GLY A 173 -7.97 21.57 -23.19
C GLY A 173 -6.83 20.57 -23.37
N TYR A 174 -6.28 20.43 -24.55
CA TYR A 174 -5.18 19.50 -24.83
C TYR A 174 -3.85 19.87 -24.13
N GLN A 175 -3.71 21.14 -23.71
CA GLN A 175 -2.56 21.61 -22.93
C GLN A 175 -2.72 21.39 -21.41
N GLN A 176 -3.85 20.84 -20.98
CA GLN A 176 -4.08 20.55 -19.57
C GLN A 176 -3.12 19.45 -19.09
N GLU A 177 -2.45 19.69 -18.00
CA GLU A 177 -1.43 18.79 -17.43
C GLU A 177 -1.55 18.73 -15.92
N VAL A 178 -1.33 17.56 -15.32
CA VAL A 178 -1.20 17.39 -13.88
C VAL A 178 0.22 17.73 -13.46
N VAL A 179 0.36 18.73 -12.59
CA VAL A 179 1.67 19.24 -12.14
C VAL A 179 1.74 19.34 -10.62
N PRO A 180 2.94 19.27 -10.01
CA PRO A 180 3.12 19.62 -8.61
C PRO A 180 2.92 21.13 -8.39
N ARG A 181 2.41 21.49 -7.21
CA ARG A 181 2.38 22.89 -6.78
C ARG A 181 3.79 23.30 -6.36
N GLN A 182 4.33 24.36 -6.98
CA GLN A 182 5.66 24.91 -6.68
C GLN A 182 5.63 25.99 -5.58
N LYS A 183 4.51 26.08 -4.85
CA LYS A 183 4.34 27.07 -3.76
C LYS A 183 4.85 26.49 -2.46
N GLU A 184 5.50 27.32 -1.63
CA GLU A 184 5.88 26.97 -0.27
C GLU A 184 4.66 26.48 0.54
N GLY A 185 4.86 25.46 1.38
CA GLY A 185 3.78 24.81 2.14
C GLY A 185 3.12 23.59 1.46
N PHE A 186 3.36 23.34 0.16
CA PHE A 186 2.86 22.14 -0.50
C PHE A 186 3.99 21.17 -0.80
N LYS A 187 4.03 20.02 -0.10
CA LYS A 187 5.10 19.02 -0.21
C LYS A 187 4.52 17.61 -0.32
N CYS A 188 5.17 16.76 -1.10
CA CYS A 188 4.74 15.37 -1.27
C CYS A 188 5.20 14.50 -0.10
N ILE A 189 4.29 13.76 0.52
CA ILE A 189 4.59 12.79 1.59
C ILE A 189 4.91 11.38 1.07
N LEU A 190 4.93 11.19 -0.24
CA LEU A 190 5.29 9.96 -0.95
C LEU A 190 4.31 8.79 -0.72
N CYS A 191 3.08 9.03 -0.28
CA CYS A 191 2.09 8.01 0.11
C CYS A 191 1.61 7.12 -1.06
N GLY A 192 1.74 7.59 -2.32
CA GLY A 192 1.34 6.83 -3.52
C GLY A 192 -0.16 6.71 -3.76
N GLN A 193 -1.00 7.45 -3.02
CA GLN A 193 -2.45 7.42 -3.26
C GLN A 193 -2.82 7.94 -4.66
N CYS A 194 -2.03 8.85 -5.22
CA CYS A 194 -2.15 9.27 -6.61
C CYS A 194 -1.95 8.11 -7.61
N ALA A 195 -1.01 7.20 -7.32
CA ALA A 195 -0.78 6.00 -8.12
C ALA A 195 -1.93 5.00 -7.97
N LEU A 196 -2.39 4.75 -6.74
CA LEU A 196 -3.48 3.81 -6.46
C LEU A 196 -4.80 4.18 -7.16
N HIS A 197 -5.05 5.47 -7.40
CA HIS A 197 -6.27 5.97 -8.03
C HIS A 197 -6.10 6.35 -9.51
N CYS A 198 -4.91 6.11 -10.10
CA CYS A 198 -4.68 6.35 -11.53
C CYS A 198 -5.24 5.18 -12.34
N PRO A 199 -6.15 5.40 -13.30
CA PRO A 199 -6.73 4.28 -14.06
C PRO A 199 -5.82 3.76 -15.19
N VAL A 200 -4.69 4.42 -15.46
CA VAL A 200 -3.86 4.12 -16.64
C VAL A 200 -2.35 4.13 -16.36
N SER A 201 -1.92 4.04 -15.11
CA SER A 201 -0.49 4.04 -14.72
C SER A 201 0.30 5.31 -15.08
N ALA A 202 -0.35 6.41 -15.44
CA ALA A 202 0.34 7.70 -15.63
C ALA A 202 0.94 8.22 -14.32
N ALA A 203 0.23 8.04 -13.20
CA ALA A 203 0.80 8.15 -11.87
C ALA A 203 1.11 6.73 -11.38
N GLN A 204 2.36 6.48 -11.01
CA GLN A 204 2.82 5.14 -10.62
C GLN A 204 3.96 5.22 -9.61
N GLU A 205 4.33 4.08 -9.04
CA GLU A 205 5.59 3.91 -8.34
C GLU A 205 6.78 4.07 -9.30
N GLN A 206 7.91 4.59 -8.82
CA GLN A 206 9.15 4.50 -9.59
C GLN A 206 9.61 3.05 -9.64
N VAL A 207 9.46 2.44 -10.81
CA VAL A 207 9.61 1.00 -11.03
C VAL A 207 11.05 0.53 -10.79
N GLN A 208 11.20 -0.58 -10.06
CA GLN A 208 12.49 -1.24 -9.80
C GLN A 208 12.55 -2.68 -10.33
N VAL A 209 11.51 -3.15 -11.01
CA VAL A 209 11.44 -4.54 -11.54
C VAL A 209 12.63 -4.86 -12.43
N ASP A 210 13.01 -3.97 -13.34
CA ASP A 210 14.13 -4.20 -14.28
C ASP A 210 15.47 -4.42 -13.55
N LYS A 211 15.67 -3.73 -12.42
CA LYS A 211 16.87 -3.91 -11.60
C LYS A 211 16.86 -5.29 -10.95
N VAL A 212 15.72 -5.70 -10.39
CA VAL A 212 15.57 -7.04 -9.80
C VAL A 212 15.67 -8.13 -10.85
N GLU A 213 15.09 -7.95 -12.05
CA GLU A 213 15.25 -8.90 -13.14
C GLU A 213 16.72 -9.07 -13.58
N LYS A 214 17.48 -7.98 -13.61
CA LYS A 214 18.91 -8.05 -13.95
C LYS A 214 19.70 -8.92 -12.97
N ILE A 215 19.48 -8.77 -11.66
CA ILE A 215 20.16 -9.61 -10.66
C ILE A 215 19.70 -11.07 -10.73
N LEU A 216 18.43 -11.33 -10.95
CA LEU A 216 17.91 -12.69 -11.13
C LEU A 216 18.46 -13.37 -12.38
N LYS A 217 18.61 -12.65 -13.49
CA LYS A 217 19.22 -13.16 -14.75
C LYS A 217 20.72 -13.39 -14.61
N ALA A 218 21.43 -12.50 -13.94
CA ALA A 218 22.87 -12.65 -13.67
C ALA A 218 23.13 -13.93 -12.87
N LYS A 219 22.29 -14.20 -11.86
CA LYS A 219 22.39 -15.43 -11.07
C LYS A 219 22.14 -16.70 -11.86
N LYS A 220 21.14 -16.73 -12.76
CA LYS A 220 20.86 -17.92 -13.62
C LYS A 220 21.99 -18.29 -14.57
N LYS A 221 22.90 -17.34 -14.90
CA LYS A 221 24.07 -17.61 -15.75
C LYS A 221 25.22 -18.26 -14.98
N ASN A 222 25.29 -18.06 -13.66
CA ASN A 222 26.28 -18.67 -12.79
C ASN A 222 25.68 -20.00 -12.30
N THR A 223 26.13 -21.13 -12.88
CA THR A 223 25.67 -22.50 -12.57
C THR A 223 25.83 -22.83 -11.08
N PRO A 224 24.88 -23.59 -10.48
CA PRO A 224 24.97 -24.01 -9.09
C PRO A 224 26.18 -24.93 -8.86
N HIS A 225 26.84 -24.80 -7.70
CA HIS A 225 27.85 -25.75 -7.24
C HIS A 225 27.18 -27.13 -7.03
N PRO A 226 27.83 -28.27 -7.41
CA PRO A 226 27.26 -29.62 -7.29
C PRO A 226 26.79 -30.00 -5.88
N ASP A 227 27.35 -29.36 -4.83
CA ASP A 227 27.08 -29.67 -3.42
C ASP A 227 25.89 -28.89 -2.80
N GLY A 228 25.04 -28.23 -3.60
CA GLY A 228 23.84 -27.52 -3.15
C GLY A 228 24.10 -26.24 -2.35
N HIS A 229 25.35 -25.82 -2.17
CA HIS A 229 25.69 -24.51 -1.58
C HIS A 229 25.64 -23.42 -2.66
N PRO A 230 25.16 -22.18 -2.30
CA PRO A 230 25.25 -21.05 -3.22
C PRO A 230 26.72 -20.86 -3.66
N SER A 231 26.94 -20.67 -4.97
CA SER A 231 28.30 -20.51 -5.50
C SER A 231 29.04 -19.41 -4.75
N ARG A 232 30.29 -19.66 -4.35
CA ARG A 232 31.13 -18.67 -3.65
C ARG A 232 31.41 -17.40 -4.47
N GLU A 233 31.02 -17.36 -5.74
CA GLU A 233 31.26 -16.22 -6.67
C GLU A 233 30.01 -15.37 -6.94
N GLY A 234 28.81 -15.71 -6.38
CA GLY A 234 27.58 -14.96 -6.61
C GLY A 234 26.96 -14.39 -5.33
N LYS A 235 26.24 -13.26 -5.46
CA LYS A 235 25.48 -12.69 -4.34
C LYS A 235 24.32 -13.58 -3.94
N ILE A 236 24.04 -13.65 -2.65
CA ILE A 236 22.88 -14.33 -2.06
C ILE A 236 21.67 -13.43 -2.22
N LEU A 237 20.64 -13.93 -2.90
CA LEU A 237 19.41 -13.18 -3.12
C LEU A 237 18.38 -13.51 -2.04
N VAL A 238 18.01 -12.51 -1.25
CA VAL A 238 17.02 -12.63 -0.18
C VAL A 238 15.80 -11.81 -0.53
N ALA A 239 14.61 -12.39 -0.42
CA ALA A 239 13.34 -11.67 -0.49
C ALA A 239 12.67 -11.62 0.87
N GLN A 240 11.95 -10.54 1.15
CA GLN A 240 11.04 -10.44 2.29
C GLN A 240 9.74 -9.77 1.86
N PHE A 241 8.58 -10.17 2.41
CA PHE A 241 7.27 -9.61 2.01
C PHE A 241 6.41 -9.20 3.20
N ALA A 242 5.65 -8.11 3.04
CA ALA A 242 4.84 -7.51 4.09
C ALA A 242 3.53 -8.27 4.37
N PRO A 243 2.97 -8.17 5.60
CA PRO A 243 1.74 -8.83 5.99
C PRO A 243 0.53 -8.49 5.11
N SER A 244 0.42 -7.26 4.60
CA SER A 244 -0.68 -6.89 3.71
C SER A 244 -0.53 -7.44 2.28
N VAL A 245 0.70 -7.70 1.80
CA VAL A 245 0.93 -8.26 0.46
C VAL A 245 0.30 -9.65 0.33
N ARG A 246 0.37 -10.47 1.39
CA ARG A 246 -0.18 -11.83 1.40
C ARG A 246 -1.69 -11.89 1.17
N VAL A 247 -2.43 -10.87 1.62
CA VAL A 247 -3.91 -10.82 1.51
C VAL A 247 -4.39 -10.00 0.33
N THR A 248 -3.48 -9.48 -0.51
CA THR A 248 -3.84 -8.60 -1.62
C THR A 248 -3.37 -9.08 -2.98
N ILE A 249 -2.15 -9.62 -3.12
CA ILE A 249 -1.58 -9.97 -4.44
C ILE A 249 -2.41 -11.02 -5.20
N GLY A 250 -3.11 -11.92 -4.49
CA GLY A 250 -3.98 -12.93 -5.10
C GLY A 250 -5.08 -12.36 -5.99
N GLU A 251 -5.49 -11.11 -5.73
CA GLU A 251 -6.53 -10.41 -6.48
C GLU A 251 -6.14 -10.25 -7.97
N ASP A 252 -4.89 -9.89 -8.25
CA ASP A 252 -4.35 -9.78 -9.62
C ASP A 252 -4.32 -11.14 -10.37
N PHE A 253 -4.50 -12.23 -9.65
CA PHE A 253 -4.62 -13.58 -10.22
C PHE A 253 -6.07 -14.09 -10.19
N GLY A 254 -7.05 -13.20 -9.95
CA GLY A 254 -8.47 -13.54 -9.88
C GLY A 254 -8.82 -14.49 -8.73
N MET A 255 -8.09 -14.40 -7.61
CA MET A 255 -8.45 -15.03 -6.33
C MET A 255 -9.38 -14.11 -5.54
N PRO A 256 -10.18 -14.65 -4.59
CA PRO A 256 -11.03 -13.84 -3.74
C PRO A 256 -10.24 -12.77 -2.97
N TYR A 257 -10.84 -11.58 -2.80
CA TYR A 257 -10.30 -10.51 -1.97
C TYR A 257 -10.00 -11.00 -0.55
N GLY A 258 -8.83 -10.66 -0.03
CA GLY A 258 -8.39 -11.07 1.30
C GLY A 258 -7.86 -12.51 1.41
N LYS A 259 -7.73 -13.24 0.32
CA LYS A 259 -7.18 -14.61 0.36
C LYS A 259 -5.72 -14.60 0.78
N ASP A 260 -5.37 -15.31 1.87
CA ASP A 260 -3.97 -15.50 2.26
C ASP A 260 -3.20 -16.32 1.22
N THR A 261 -2.11 -15.77 0.72
CA THR A 261 -1.25 -16.33 -0.33
C THR A 261 0.22 -16.41 0.10
N ALA A 262 0.56 -16.28 1.37
CA ALA A 262 1.94 -16.22 1.87
C ALA A 262 2.82 -17.36 1.34
N ASP A 263 2.36 -18.60 1.51
CA ASP A 263 3.11 -19.79 1.09
C ASP A 263 3.26 -19.87 -0.44
N LYS A 264 2.32 -19.32 -1.19
CA LYS A 264 2.36 -19.25 -2.66
C LYS A 264 3.30 -18.14 -3.14
N ILE A 265 3.35 -17.00 -2.45
CA ILE A 265 4.35 -15.94 -2.68
C ILE A 265 5.74 -16.52 -2.48
N THR A 266 5.97 -17.22 -1.37
CA THR A 266 7.25 -17.86 -1.07
C THR A 266 7.67 -18.81 -2.18
N ALA A 267 6.79 -19.74 -2.59
CA ALA A 267 7.06 -20.67 -3.67
C ALA A 267 7.39 -19.97 -5.01
N SER A 268 6.66 -18.88 -5.31
CA SER A 268 6.89 -18.10 -6.54
C SER A 268 8.23 -17.36 -6.52
N LEU A 269 8.60 -16.77 -5.40
CA LEU A 269 9.89 -16.10 -5.23
C LEU A 269 11.05 -17.10 -5.31
N LYS A 270 10.94 -18.29 -4.69
CA LYS A 270 11.91 -19.37 -4.83
C LYS A 270 12.06 -19.81 -6.31
N LYS A 271 10.96 -19.97 -7.02
CA LYS A 271 10.96 -20.35 -8.44
C LYS A 271 11.56 -19.27 -9.34
N LEU A 272 11.48 -17.98 -8.97
CA LEU A 272 12.18 -16.89 -9.66
C LEU A 272 13.70 -16.98 -9.50
N GLY A 273 14.19 -17.55 -8.40
CA GLY A 273 15.62 -17.71 -8.12
C GLY A 273 16.12 -17.03 -6.85
N PHE A 274 15.22 -16.61 -5.96
CA PHE A 274 15.64 -16.17 -4.62
C PHE A 274 16.12 -17.36 -3.78
N ASP A 275 17.25 -17.19 -3.11
CA ASP A 275 17.85 -18.23 -2.24
C ASP A 275 17.07 -18.39 -0.95
N TYR A 276 16.66 -17.25 -0.37
CA TYR A 276 15.90 -17.21 0.87
C TYR A 276 14.72 -16.27 0.76
N VAL A 277 13.62 -16.65 1.40
CA VAL A 277 12.41 -15.86 1.47
C VAL A 277 11.94 -15.79 2.92
N PHE A 278 11.91 -14.60 3.49
CA PHE A 278 11.51 -14.34 4.86
C PHE A 278 10.19 -13.58 4.94
N ASP A 279 9.54 -13.69 6.09
CA ASP A 279 8.27 -13.03 6.35
C ASP A 279 8.47 -11.78 7.21
N ILE A 280 8.06 -10.60 6.71
CA ILE A 280 8.19 -9.34 7.47
C ILE A 280 7.37 -9.36 8.77
N ASN A 281 6.43 -10.29 8.94
CA ASN A 281 5.77 -10.48 10.23
C ASN A 281 6.76 -10.75 11.35
N PHE A 282 7.87 -11.44 11.09
CA PHE A 282 8.94 -11.59 12.08
C PHE A 282 9.54 -10.24 12.48
N GLY A 283 9.79 -9.36 11.51
CA GLY A 283 10.23 -7.99 11.78
C GLY A 283 9.18 -7.14 12.51
N ALA A 284 7.88 -7.42 12.28
CA ALA A 284 6.80 -6.78 13.01
C ALA A 284 6.74 -7.21 14.49
N ASP A 285 7.04 -8.48 14.79
CA ASP A 285 7.20 -8.94 16.18
C ASP A 285 8.34 -8.21 16.90
N LEU A 286 9.48 -8.02 16.21
CA LEU A 286 10.60 -7.21 16.74
C LEU A 286 10.17 -5.77 17.00
N THR A 287 9.50 -5.13 16.00
CA THR A 287 9.01 -3.75 16.12
C THR A 287 8.06 -3.62 17.31
N THR A 288 7.15 -4.57 17.48
CA THR A 288 6.19 -4.59 18.58
C THR A 288 6.87 -4.56 19.94
N ILE A 289 7.90 -5.40 20.13
CA ILE A 289 8.61 -5.48 21.42
C ILE A 289 9.37 -4.17 21.69
N VAL A 290 10.09 -3.66 20.70
CA VAL A 290 10.85 -2.40 20.83
C VAL A 290 9.90 -1.22 21.14
N GLU A 291 8.79 -1.13 20.43
CA GLU A 291 7.83 -0.03 20.60
C GLU A 291 7.06 -0.11 21.91
N ALA A 292 6.68 -1.33 22.35
CA ALA A 292 6.04 -1.54 23.65
C ALA A 292 6.97 -1.16 24.83
N ASN A 293 8.25 -1.51 24.77
CA ASN A 293 9.23 -1.10 25.76
C ASN A 293 9.39 0.42 25.81
N GLU A 294 9.55 1.08 24.63
CA GLU A 294 9.67 2.54 24.58
C GLU A 294 8.40 3.23 25.11
N LEU A 295 7.20 2.70 24.83
CA LEU A 295 5.95 3.22 25.39
C LEU A 295 5.96 3.17 26.92
N LEU A 296 6.29 2.02 27.51
CA LEU A 296 6.34 1.86 28.97
C LEU A 296 7.41 2.76 29.63
N GLU A 297 8.57 2.90 29.00
CA GLU A 297 9.62 3.81 29.47
C GLU A 297 9.13 5.27 29.46
N ARG A 298 8.48 5.70 28.39
CA ARG A 298 7.96 7.08 28.26
C ARG A 298 6.85 7.36 29.26
N VAL A 299 5.93 6.43 29.47
CA VAL A 299 4.83 6.55 30.44
C VAL A 299 5.37 6.58 31.88
N GLY A 300 6.38 5.79 32.19
CA GLY A 300 6.99 5.73 33.55
C GLY A 300 7.91 6.90 33.89
N LYS A 301 8.35 7.70 32.91
CA LYS A 301 9.36 8.75 33.09
C LYS A 301 8.75 10.15 33.01
N LYS A 302 8.78 10.91 34.12
CA LYS A 302 8.39 12.33 34.12
C LYS A 302 9.23 13.14 33.12
N GLY A 303 8.58 14.02 32.33
CA GLY A 303 9.23 14.86 31.34
C GLY A 303 9.48 14.20 29.99
N SER A 304 9.09 12.95 29.78
CA SER A 304 9.07 12.31 28.46
C SER A 304 8.14 13.06 27.50
N LYS A 305 8.50 13.03 26.21
CA LYS A 305 7.66 13.65 25.18
C LYS A 305 6.46 12.74 24.89
N MET A 306 5.30 13.20 25.34
CA MET A 306 4.00 12.55 25.13
C MET A 306 3.09 13.47 24.30
N PRO A 307 2.09 12.94 23.58
CA PRO A 307 1.87 11.52 23.32
C PRO A 307 3.00 10.89 22.52
N MET A 308 3.20 9.57 22.65
CA MET A 308 4.06 8.82 21.75
C MET A 308 3.30 8.51 20.44
N PHE A 309 3.94 8.71 19.29
CA PHE A 309 3.41 8.30 17.98
C PHE A 309 4.15 7.09 17.45
N THR A 310 3.42 6.17 16.79
CA THR A 310 4.04 5.12 15.97
C THR A 310 4.85 5.72 14.83
N SER A 311 5.89 5.05 14.35
CA SER A 311 6.76 5.51 13.26
C SER A 311 6.93 4.51 12.11
N CYS A 312 6.22 3.39 12.13
CA CYS A 312 6.34 2.36 11.09
C CYS A 312 5.81 2.80 9.71
N CYS A 313 4.97 3.84 9.64
CA CYS A 313 4.44 4.41 8.40
C CYS A 313 5.32 5.54 7.87
N PRO A 314 6.12 5.35 6.80
CA PRO A 314 7.01 6.40 6.29
C PRO A 314 6.27 7.59 5.67
N GLY A 315 5.02 7.42 5.22
CA GLY A 315 4.19 8.54 4.78
C GLY A 315 3.84 9.48 5.94
N TRP A 316 3.54 8.93 7.11
CA TRP A 316 3.34 9.67 8.36
C TRP A 316 4.63 10.36 8.81
N VAL A 317 5.74 9.62 8.86
CA VAL A 317 7.04 10.19 9.22
C VAL A 317 7.41 11.36 8.31
N ASN A 318 7.23 11.20 6.98
CA ASN A 318 7.45 12.29 6.03
C ASN A 318 6.52 13.49 6.30
N TYR A 319 5.26 13.24 6.67
CA TYR A 319 4.32 14.31 7.03
C TYR A 319 4.81 15.10 8.26
N VAL A 320 5.23 14.41 9.31
CA VAL A 320 5.79 15.06 10.51
C VAL A 320 7.03 15.87 10.16
N GLU A 321 8.01 15.31 9.47
CA GLU A 321 9.25 15.99 9.12
C GLU A 321 9.04 17.22 8.22
N LEU A 322 7.99 17.24 7.41
CA LEU A 322 7.71 18.29 6.44
C LEU A 322 6.75 19.36 6.95
N TYR A 323 5.74 18.96 7.74
CA TYR A 323 4.64 19.86 8.15
C TYR A 323 4.60 20.14 9.65
N HIS A 324 5.07 19.19 10.49
CA HIS A 324 5.03 19.25 11.95
C HIS A 324 6.35 18.83 12.59
N PRO A 325 7.49 19.48 12.24
CA PRO A 325 8.80 19.09 12.76
C PRO A 325 8.91 19.18 14.29
N GLU A 326 8.05 19.94 14.96
CA GLU A 326 7.93 20.00 16.41
C GLU A 326 7.48 18.68 17.03
N LEU A 327 6.81 17.80 16.26
CA LEU A 327 6.35 16.48 16.70
C LEU A 327 7.40 15.37 16.52
N ILE A 328 8.56 15.66 15.92
CA ILE A 328 9.63 14.67 15.75
C ILE A 328 10.02 13.98 17.07
N PRO A 329 10.17 14.70 18.19
CA PRO A 329 10.49 14.06 19.47
C PRO A 329 9.41 13.13 20.02
N ASN A 330 8.19 13.23 19.51
CA ASN A 330 7.06 12.38 19.89
C ASN A 330 7.01 11.05 19.10
N LEU A 331 7.69 10.96 17.95
CA LEU A 331 7.79 9.71 17.21
C LEU A 331 8.55 8.65 18.03
N THR A 332 8.13 7.39 17.96
CA THR A 332 8.95 6.29 18.48
C THR A 332 10.25 6.18 17.68
N THR A 333 11.32 5.81 18.36
CA THR A 333 12.63 5.61 17.74
C THR A 333 12.74 4.24 17.06
N SER A 334 11.76 3.37 17.25
CA SER A 334 11.70 2.05 16.65
C SER A 334 11.75 2.11 15.13
N ARG A 335 12.64 1.34 14.51
CA ARG A 335 12.64 1.17 13.05
C ARG A 335 11.40 0.40 12.61
N SER A 336 11.03 0.55 11.34
CA SER A 336 9.87 -0.17 10.81
C SER A 336 10.17 -1.65 10.56
N PRO A 337 9.14 -2.54 10.52
CA PRO A 337 9.30 -3.99 10.40
C PRO A 337 10.23 -4.45 9.28
N HIS A 338 10.14 -3.85 8.08
CA HIS A 338 10.98 -4.28 6.97
C HIS A 338 12.45 -3.85 7.13
N ILE A 339 12.70 -2.73 7.81
CA ILE A 339 14.08 -2.30 8.16
C ILE A 339 14.62 -3.19 9.28
N HIS A 340 13.81 -3.51 10.29
CA HIS A 340 14.19 -4.43 11.36
C HIS A 340 14.63 -5.79 10.81
N LEU A 341 13.76 -6.43 10.01
CA LEU A 341 14.08 -7.75 9.46
C LEU A 341 15.33 -7.70 8.56
N ALA A 342 15.42 -6.72 7.67
CA ALA A 342 16.59 -6.55 6.81
C ALA A 342 17.87 -6.29 7.61
N GLY A 343 17.77 -5.53 8.69
CA GLY A 343 18.88 -5.29 9.62
C GLY A 343 19.36 -6.58 10.29
N ILE A 344 18.44 -7.42 10.75
CA ILE A 344 18.74 -8.74 11.32
C ILE A 344 19.35 -9.67 10.27
N VAL A 345 18.85 -9.65 9.03
CA VAL A 345 19.43 -10.44 7.93
C VAL A 345 20.87 -10.02 7.66
N LYS A 346 21.15 -8.73 7.56
CA LYS A 346 22.51 -8.21 7.29
C LYS A 346 23.47 -8.28 8.50
N THR A 347 22.98 -8.63 9.70
CA THR A 347 23.82 -8.74 10.93
C THR A 347 23.81 -10.14 11.52
N TYR A 348 22.76 -10.50 12.24
CA TYR A 348 22.63 -11.80 12.92
C TYR A 348 22.69 -12.98 11.96
N TRP A 349 21.83 -12.97 10.95
CA TRP A 349 21.71 -14.08 10.01
C TRP A 349 22.96 -14.21 9.13
N ALA A 350 23.49 -13.10 8.62
CA ALA A 350 24.73 -13.08 7.86
C ALA A 350 25.89 -13.71 8.64
N LYS A 351 26.03 -13.34 9.93
CA LYS A 351 27.04 -13.92 10.82
C LYS A 351 26.82 -15.43 11.05
N LYS A 352 25.56 -15.84 11.30
CA LYS A 352 25.19 -17.26 11.52
C LYS A 352 25.50 -18.12 10.29
N MET A 353 25.25 -17.59 9.08
CA MET A 353 25.49 -18.26 7.81
C MET A 353 26.93 -18.10 7.30
N LYS A 354 27.79 -17.34 8.00
CA LYS A 354 29.16 -17.01 7.59
C LYS A 354 29.22 -16.32 6.22
N ILE A 355 28.25 -15.45 5.93
CA ILE A 355 28.12 -14.65 4.70
C ILE A 355 28.51 -13.21 5.03
N LYS A 356 29.22 -12.53 4.14
CA LYS A 356 29.47 -11.09 4.29
C LYS A 356 28.20 -10.30 3.98
N PRO A 357 27.84 -9.28 4.77
CA PRO A 357 26.64 -8.47 4.55
C PRO A 357 26.55 -7.85 3.13
N GLU A 358 27.67 -7.49 2.54
CA GLU A 358 27.79 -6.96 1.17
C GLU A 358 27.50 -8.00 0.07
N ASP A 359 27.61 -9.31 0.38
CA ASP A 359 27.31 -10.39 -0.56
C ASP A 359 25.82 -10.76 -0.55
N ILE A 360 25.00 -10.12 0.30
CA ILE A 360 23.55 -10.31 0.34
C ILE A 360 22.88 -9.17 -0.44
N GLU A 361 22.07 -9.51 -1.44
CA GLU A 361 21.12 -8.58 -2.05
C GLU A 361 19.71 -8.86 -1.53
N LEU A 362 19.12 -7.87 -0.85
CA LEU A 362 17.83 -7.99 -0.20
C LEU A 362 16.77 -7.18 -0.94
N VAL A 363 15.72 -7.88 -1.39
CA VAL A 363 14.54 -7.30 -2.04
C VAL A 363 13.37 -7.34 -1.06
N SER A 364 12.82 -6.18 -0.72
CA SER A 364 11.68 -6.03 0.17
C SER A 364 10.39 -5.79 -0.64
N ILE A 365 9.40 -6.67 -0.49
CA ILE A 365 8.10 -6.55 -1.17
C ILE A 365 7.12 -5.86 -0.23
N MET A 366 6.67 -4.66 -0.63
CA MET A 366 5.91 -3.77 0.22
C MET A 366 4.64 -3.24 -0.48
N PRO A 367 3.55 -2.99 0.25
CA PRO A 367 2.33 -2.40 -0.32
C PRO A 367 2.44 -0.89 -0.57
N CYS A 368 3.60 -0.30 -0.38
CA CYS A 368 3.79 1.14 -0.11
C CYS A 368 4.91 1.74 -0.96
N THR A 369 4.63 2.84 -1.65
CA THR A 369 5.63 3.57 -2.42
C THR A 369 6.64 4.31 -1.54
N ALA A 370 6.21 4.86 -0.39
CA ALA A 370 7.08 5.57 0.55
C ALA A 370 8.17 4.67 1.17
N LYS A 371 7.98 3.34 1.18
CA LYS A 371 8.98 2.37 1.61
C LYS A 371 10.20 2.31 0.69
N LYS A 372 10.05 2.66 -0.59
CA LYS A 372 11.18 2.84 -1.51
C LYS A 372 12.11 3.96 -1.03
N TYR A 373 11.53 5.07 -0.57
CA TYR A 373 12.29 6.19 -0.01
C TYR A 373 12.87 5.86 1.37
N GLU A 374 12.09 5.22 2.25
CA GLU A 374 12.57 4.83 3.58
C GLU A 374 13.84 3.96 3.47
N ALA A 375 13.89 3.01 2.53
CA ALA A 375 15.01 2.09 2.35
C ALA A 375 16.35 2.78 2.03
N ILE A 376 16.32 3.98 1.43
CA ILE A 376 17.53 4.75 1.06
C ILE A 376 17.84 5.91 2.00
N ARG A 377 17.09 6.08 3.09
CA ARG A 377 17.34 7.16 4.06
C ARG A 377 18.67 6.91 4.77
N PRO A 378 19.55 7.94 4.88
CA PRO A 378 20.88 7.78 5.51
C PRO A 378 20.83 7.21 6.94
N GLU A 379 19.81 7.58 7.72
CA GLU A 379 19.60 7.12 9.10
C GLU A 379 19.20 5.65 9.20
N MET A 380 18.82 4.99 8.09
CA MET A 380 18.53 3.56 8.06
C MET A 380 19.77 2.69 7.83
N LYS A 381 20.93 3.28 7.52
CA LYS A 381 22.17 2.53 7.35
C LYS A 381 22.56 1.73 8.61
N ILE A 382 23.21 0.60 8.36
CA ILE A 382 23.88 -0.21 9.36
C ILE A 382 25.36 -0.22 8.97
N GLY A 383 26.17 0.53 9.70
CA GLY A 383 27.53 0.84 9.28
C GLY A 383 27.55 1.66 7.97
N LYS A 384 28.21 1.14 6.95
CA LYS A 384 28.29 1.81 5.62
C LYS A 384 27.17 1.39 4.67
N ASN A 385 26.42 0.32 4.93
CA ASN A 385 25.50 -0.32 4.01
C ASN A 385 24.04 -0.02 4.34
N PHE A 386 23.20 0.10 3.31
CA PHE A 386 21.75 0.05 3.48
C PHE A 386 21.32 -1.41 3.72
N PRO A 387 20.37 -1.67 4.64
CA PRO A 387 19.91 -3.04 4.90
C PRO A 387 19.06 -3.60 3.75
N ILE A 388 18.41 -2.76 2.96
CA ILE A 388 17.57 -3.12 1.82
C ILE A 388 18.17 -2.55 0.55
N ASP A 389 18.31 -3.39 -0.47
CA ASP A 389 18.88 -3.00 -1.76
C ASP A 389 17.79 -2.57 -2.76
N TYR A 390 16.64 -3.26 -2.77
CA TYR A 390 15.50 -2.94 -3.64
C TYR A 390 14.16 -3.07 -2.91
N VAL A 391 13.19 -2.25 -3.31
CA VAL A 391 11.82 -2.34 -2.82
C VAL A 391 10.86 -2.48 -4.00
N LEU A 392 10.17 -3.61 -4.10
CA LEU A 392 9.09 -3.82 -5.06
C LEU A 392 7.74 -3.57 -4.38
N THR A 393 6.81 -2.95 -5.10
CA THR A 393 5.41 -2.87 -4.66
C THR A 393 4.70 -4.20 -4.91
N THR A 394 3.48 -4.35 -4.37
CA THR A 394 2.63 -5.52 -4.67
C THR A 394 2.36 -5.64 -6.16
N ARG A 395 2.10 -4.52 -6.85
CA ARG A 395 1.88 -4.49 -8.31
C ARG A 395 3.14 -4.88 -9.10
N GLU A 396 4.30 -4.37 -8.70
CA GLU A 396 5.58 -4.76 -9.33
C GLU A 396 5.86 -6.25 -9.17
N LEU A 397 5.53 -6.84 -8.01
CA LEU A 397 5.67 -8.28 -7.81
C LEU A 397 4.68 -9.09 -8.65
N SER A 398 3.42 -8.63 -8.71
CA SER A 398 2.39 -9.24 -9.57
C SER A 398 2.82 -9.25 -11.04
N PHE A 399 3.31 -8.11 -11.54
CA PHE A 399 3.86 -8.00 -12.89
C PHE A 399 5.03 -8.97 -13.11
N LEU A 400 5.98 -9.04 -12.16
CA LEU A 400 7.14 -9.93 -12.25
C LEU A 400 6.71 -11.40 -12.31
N PHE A 401 5.71 -11.80 -11.51
CA PHE A 401 5.17 -13.16 -11.53
C PHE A 401 4.52 -13.48 -12.89
N LYS A 402 3.61 -12.62 -13.37
CA LYS A 402 2.93 -12.82 -14.67
C LYS A 402 3.89 -12.84 -15.85
N LYS A 403 4.88 -11.96 -15.86
CA LYS A 403 5.93 -11.91 -16.89
C LYS A 403 6.75 -13.20 -16.96
N ASN A 404 6.90 -13.89 -15.83
CA ASN A 404 7.60 -15.18 -15.73
C ASN A 404 6.67 -16.39 -15.73
N ASN A 405 5.40 -16.25 -16.16
CA ASN A 405 4.39 -17.30 -16.23
C ASN A 405 4.16 -18.03 -14.89
N LEU A 406 4.25 -17.30 -13.77
CA LEU A 406 3.94 -17.82 -12.45
C LEU A 406 2.50 -17.45 -12.10
N ASP A 407 1.67 -18.47 -11.85
CA ASP A 407 0.28 -18.29 -11.43
C ASP A 407 0.10 -18.74 -9.99
N LEU A 408 -0.32 -17.79 -9.13
CA LEU A 408 -0.59 -18.05 -7.71
C LEU A 408 -1.75 -19.03 -7.49
N LYS A 409 -2.64 -19.25 -8.47
CA LYS A 409 -3.71 -20.27 -8.35
C LYS A 409 -3.15 -21.68 -8.35
N THR A 410 -2.18 -21.95 -9.20
CA THR A 410 -1.70 -23.31 -9.51
C THR A 410 -0.41 -23.70 -8.81
N ILE A 411 0.41 -22.73 -8.36
CA ILE A 411 1.69 -23.03 -7.73
C ILE A 411 1.50 -23.78 -6.40
N LYS A 412 2.31 -24.83 -6.18
CA LYS A 412 2.34 -25.55 -4.91
C LYS A 412 2.90 -24.64 -3.80
N PRO A 413 2.23 -24.54 -2.64
CA PRO A 413 2.68 -23.67 -1.55
C PRO A 413 3.98 -24.17 -0.92
N GLN A 414 4.82 -23.23 -0.44
CA GLN A 414 6.05 -23.49 0.28
C GLN A 414 6.16 -22.49 1.44
N LYS A 415 6.54 -22.98 2.64
CA LYS A 415 6.76 -22.12 3.80
C LYS A 415 7.96 -21.19 3.61
N ALA A 416 7.91 -20.01 4.23
CA ALA A 416 9.05 -19.12 4.36
C ALA A 416 10.20 -19.78 5.13
N ASP A 417 11.43 -19.31 4.88
CA ASP A 417 12.64 -19.92 5.46
C ASP A 417 12.78 -19.56 6.93
N ASN A 418 13.22 -20.54 7.74
CA ASN A 418 13.52 -20.35 9.16
C ASN A 418 14.92 -19.74 9.38
N PRO A 419 15.14 -19.02 10.51
CA PRO A 419 14.22 -18.84 11.65
C PRO A 419 13.21 -17.71 11.46
N MET A 420 13.33 -16.89 10.42
CA MET A 420 12.50 -15.69 10.22
C MET A 420 11.24 -15.96 9.36
N GLY A 421 10.80 -17.21 9.31
CA GLY A 421 9.52 -17.63 8.72
C GLY A 421 8.40 -17.80 9.75
N GLU A 422 8.73 -17.88 11.04
CA GLU A 422 7.75 -17.98 12.14
C GLU A 422 7.41 -16.60 12.69
N TYR A 423 6.12 -16.36 12.99
CA TYR A 423 5.64 -15.06 13.46
C TYR A 423 4.39 -15.21 14.32
N SER A 424 4.10 -14.17 15.12
CA SER A 424 2.85 -14.11 15.87
C SER A 424 1.67 -13.60 15.05
N GLY A 425 0.46 -13.93 15.48
CA GLY A 425 -0.76 -13.36 14.90
C GLY A 425 -0.79 -11.84 14.99
N ALA A 426 -0.33 -11.27 16.11
CA ALA A 426 -0.22 -9.83 16.33
C ALA A 426 0.59 -9.12 15.23
N ALA A 427 1.65 -9.74 14.71
CA ALA A 427 2.46 -9.21 13.63
C ALA A 427 1.67 -9.02 12.33
N SER A 428 0.72 -9.92 12.04
CA SER A 428 -0.13 -9.83 10.85
C SER A 428 -1.03 -8.60 10.85
N LEU A 429 -1.42 -8.11 12.04
CA LEU A 429 -2.27 -6.94 12.22
C LEU A 429 -1.62 -5.64 11.70
N PHE A 430 -0.29 -5.56 11.60
CA PHE A 430 0.45 -4.42 11.04
C PHE A 430 0.02 -4.04 9.61
N GLY A 431 -0.63 -4.95 8.90
CA GLY A 431 -1.20 -4.69 7.59
C GLY A 431 -2.41 -3.75 7.60
N GLY A 432 -3.10 -3.60 8.72
CA GLY A 432 -4.30 -2.80 8.89
C GLY A 432 -4.13 -1.63 9.85
N SER A 433 -5.00 -0.61 9.74
CA SER A 433 -5.04 0.53 10.67
C SER A 433 -5.55 0.07 12.05
N GLY A 434 -4.82 0.41 13.11
CA GLY A 434 -5.03 -0.02 14.49
C GLY A 434 -4.22 -1.27 14.86
N GLY A 435 -3.61 -1.93 13.89
CA GLY A 435 -2.91 -3.20 14.13
C GLY A 435 -1.56 -3.05 14.83
N VAL A 436 -0.83 -1.98 14.59
CA VAL A 436 0.41 -1.66 15.33
C VAL A 436 0.09 -1.38 16.79
N MET A 437 -0.92 -0.53 17.01
CA MET A 437 -1.45 -0.20 18.34
C MET A 437 -1.84 -1.45 19.10
N GLU A 438 -2.67 -2.31 18.51
CA GLU A 438 -3.13 -3.54 19.15
C GLU A 438 -1.97 -4.47 19.52
N SER A 439 -1.03 -4.66 18.60
CA SER A 439 0.16 -5.49 18.83
C SER A 439 1.02 -4.95 19.97
N ALA A 440 1.27 -3.64 20.00
CA ALA A 440 2.04 -2.98 21.06
C ALA A 440 1.34 -3.06 22.42
N LEU A 441 0.02 -2.83 22.47
CA LEU A 441 -0.75 -2.91 23.73
C LEU A 441 -0.77 -4.32 24.32
N ARG A 442 -0.91 -5.36 23.48
CA ARG A 442 -0.82 -6.78 23.92
C ARG A 442 0.53 -7.05 24.61
N THR A 443 1.61 -6.51 24.05
CA THR A 443 2.98 -6.72 24.55
C THR A 443 3.27 -5.84 25.77
N ALA A 444 2.87 -4.56 25.75
CA ALA A 444 3.02 -3.64 26.88
C ALA A 444 2.28 -4.17 28.14
N ALA A 445 1.07 -4.70 27.97
CA ALA A 445 0.32 -5.29 29.07
C ALA A 445 1.07 -6.47 29.72
N TYR A 446 1.74 -7.29 28.91
CA TYR A 446 2.55 -8.40 29.45
C TYR A 446 3.77 -7.89 30.21
N PHE A 447 4.53 -6.95 29.64
CA PHE A 447 5.75 -6.44 30.27
C PHE A 447 5.46 -5.67 31.56
N ALA A 448 4.39 -4.89 31.59
CA ALA A 448 3.99 -4.14 32.78
C ALA A 448 3.53 -5.06 33.94
N CYS A 449 2.88 -6.18 33.63
CA CYS A 449 2.35 -7.10 34.64
C CYS A 449 3.30 -8.26 34.99
N GLY A 450 4.38 -8.46 34.22
CA GLY A 450 5.29 -9.57 34.35
C GLY A 450 4.58 -10.93 34.26
N PRO A 451 5.01 -11.96 35.04
CA PRO A 451 4.41 -13.30 35.02
C PRO A 451 2.92 -13.33 35.38
N LYS A 452 2.41 -12.27 36.03
CA LYS A 452 0.98 -12.10 36.38
C LYS A 452 0.14 -11.48 35.26
N ALA A 453 0.69 -11.31 34.04
CA ALA A 453 0.01 -10.67 32.90
C ALA A 453 -1.37 -11.27 32.59
N LYS A 454 -1.55 -12.58 32.78
CA LYS A 454 -2.86 -13.24 32.67
C LYS A 454 -3.91 -12.70 33.63
N LEU A 455 -3.50 -12.23 34.80
CA LEU A 455 -4.36 -11.67 35.84
C LEU A 455 -4.65 -10.17 35.62
N CYS A 456 -3.70 -9.45 35.01
CA CYS A 456 -3.79 -7.99 34.84
C CYS A 456 -4.58 -7.57 33.60
N SER A 457 -4.51 -8.28 32.50
CA SER A 457 -5.11 -7.81 31.25
C SER A 457 -6.22 -8.68 30.69
N GLY A 458 -6.42 -9.91 31.14
CA GLY A 458 -7.52 -10.79 30.66
C GLY A 458 -7.91 -10.69 29.15
N LYS A 459 -7.54 -9.58 28.51
CA LYS A 459 -7.94 -9.14 27.17
C LYS A 459 -6.78 -9.31 26.19
N ILE A 460 -6.96 -10.16 25.19
CA ILE A 460 -5.99 -10.37 24.10
C ILE A 460 -6.37 -9.47 22.93
N ASP A 461 -7.65 -9.29 22.66
CA ASP A 461 -8.16 -8.54 21.53
C ASP A 461 -8.66 -7.15 21.97
N TYR A 462 -8.10 -6.11 21.37
CA TYR A 462 -8.51 -4.73 21.60
C TYR A 462 -9.42 -4.28 20.45
N ASN A 463 -10.69 -4.68 20.51
CA ASN A 463 -11.69 -4.38 19.47
C ASN A 463 -11.84 -2.87 19.20
N GLU A 464 -11.56 -2.04 20.19
CA GLU A 464 -11.56 -0.58 20.10
C GLU A 464 -10.54 -0.04 19.07
N THR A 465 -9.48 -0.80 18.79
CA THR A 465 -8.46 -0.42 17.79
C THR A 465 -8.84 -0.85 16.37
N ARG A 466 -9.80 -1.77 16.22
CA ARG A 466 -10.15 -2.42 14.96
C ARG A 466 -11.13 -1.61 14.11
N GLY A 467 -11.17 -1.88 12.81
CA GLY A 467 -12.10 -1.27 11.84
C GLY A 467 -11.50 -0.12 11.02
N LEU A 468 -12.32 0.43 10.12
CA LEU A 468 -11.92 1.42 9.12
C LEU A 468 -12.39 2.87 9.42
N ALA A 469 -12.91 3.17 10.59
CA ALA A 469 -13.28 4.54 10.96
C ALA A 469 -12.07 5.48 10.84
N GLY A 470 -12.28 6.73 10.42
CA GLY A 470 -11.24 7.72 10.17
C GLY A 470 -10.40 8.03 11.42
N ILE A 471 -11.06 8.20 12.56
CA ILE A 471 -10.43 8.31 13.88
C ILE A 471 -11.15 7.33 14.81
N LYS A 472 -10.37 6.63 15.63
CA LYS A 472 -10.85 5.78 16.71
C LYS A 472 -10.14 6.19 17.99
N GLU A 473 -10.88 6.33 19.07
CA GLU A 473 -10.37 6.75 20.37
C GLU A 473 -10.84 5.78 21.44
N ALA A 474 -9.98 5.48 22.39
CA ALA A 474 -10.32 4.64 23.53
C ALA A 474 -9.44 4.95 24.74
N VAL A 475 -9.88 4.48 25.90
CA VAL A 475 -9.07 4.38 27.10
C VAL A 475 -8.82 2.91 27.38
N VAL A 476 -7.55 2.52 27.45
CA VAL A 476 -7.15 1.14 27.74
C VAL A 476 -6.38 1.10 29.06
N ASP A 477 -6.62 0.05 29.86
CA ASP A 477 -5.91 -0.17 31.11
C ASP A 477 -4.74 -1.12 30.89
N ILE A 478 -3.56 -0.67 31.22
CA ILE A 478 -2.32 -1.46 31.17
C ILE A 478 -1.74 -1.54 32.59
N ALA A 479 -2.01 -2.65 33.26
CA ALA A 479 -1.51 -2.90 34.63
C ALA A 479 -1.88 -1.79 35.63
N GLY A 480 -3.11 -1.28 35.57
CA GLY A 480 -3.59 -0.21 36.44
C GLY A 480 -3.30 1.20 35.92
N THR A 481 -2.54 1.36 34.84
CA THR A 481 -2.32 2.64 34.16
C THR A 481 -3.30 2.82 33.00
N LYS A 482 -4.14 3.82 33.08
CA LYS A 482 -5.08 4.17 32.00
C LYS A 482 -4.38 4.96 30.93
N LEU A 483 -4.28 4.43 29.71
CA LEU A 483 -3.75 5.08 28.53
C LEU A 483 -4.89 5.55 27.62
N ARG A 484 -4.86 6.80 27.24
CA ARG A 484 -5.76 7.40 26.25
C ARG A 484 -5.11 7.22 24.87
N ILE A 485 -5.75 6.46 24.01
CA ILE A 485 -5.21 6.11 22.70
C ILE A 485 -6.03 6.72 21.57
N ALA A 486 -5.36 7.03 20.44
CA ALA A 486 -6.01 7.37 19.18
C ALA A 486 -5.40 6.62 18.00
N ILE A 487 -6.24 6.22 17.06
CA ILE A 487 -5.84 5.62 15.79
C ILE A 487 -6.37 6.49 14.65
N VAL A 488 -5.45 7.01 13.84
CA VAL A 488 -5.75 7.82 12.66
C VAL A 488 -5.62 6.96 11.41
N ASN A 489 -6.74 6.72 10.75
CA ASN A 489 -6.88 5.93 9.54
C ASN A 489 -6.97 6.84 8.30
N GLY A 490 -5.85 7.05 7.62
CA GLY A 490 -5.70 8.03 6.55
C GLY A 490 -5.25 9.40 7.06
N ILE A 491 -4.20 9.95 6.45
CA ILE A 491 -3.56 11.20 6.92
C ILE A 491 -4.50 12.41 6.88
N GLY A 492 -5.49 12.42 5.99
CA GLY A 492 -6.50 13.48 5.93
C GLY A 492 -7.34 13.63 7.21
N ASN A 493 -7.30 12.63 8.11
CA ASN A 493 -8.00 12.67 9.39
C ASN A 493 -7.11 13.14 10.56
N ILE A 494 -5.86 13.57 10.33
CA ILE A 494 -4.89 13.82 11.39
C ILE A 494 -5.14 15.14 12.15
N ASN A 495 -5.66 16.17 11.49
CA ASN A 495 -5.75 17.53 12.03
C ASN A 495 -6.51 17.64 13.36
N PRO A 496 -7.67 17.00 13.57
CA PRO A 496 -8.37 17.01 14.87
C PRO A 496 -7.55 16.43 16.02
N VAL A 497 -6.73 15.39 15.72
CA VAL A 497 -5.87 14.74 16.71
C VAL A 497 -4.69 15.64 17.08
N ILE A 498 -4.02 16.29 16.10
CA ILE A 498 -2.93 17.25 16.35
C ILE A 498 -3.42 18.43 17.18
N ALA A 499 -4.63 18.94 16.91
CA ALA A 499 -5.21 20.05 17.67
C ALA A 499 -5.46 19.71 19.16
N ASN A 500 -5.53 18.43 19.51
CA ASN A 500 -5.91 17.95 20.84
C ASN A 500 -4.89 16.96 21.45
N LEU A 501 -3.60 17.09 21.12
CA LEU A 501 -2.55 16.13 21.53
C LEU A 501 -2.51 15.81 23.02
N LYS A 502 -2.77 16.80 23.89
CA LYS A 502 -2.80 16.63 25.35
C LYS A 502 -3.85 15.63 25.86
N ASN A 503 -4.80 15.24 25.00
CA ASN A 503 -5.83 14.28 25.35
C ASN A 503 -5.38 12.82 25.17
N TYR A 504 -4.19 12.58 24.62
CA TYR A 504 -3.72 11.25 24.26
C TYR A 504 -2.37 10.95 24.90
N ASP A 505 -2.10 9.67 25.07
CA ASP A 505 -0.85 9.13 25.57
C ASP A 505 -0.12 8.31 24.50
N TYR A 506 -0.88 7.62 23.61
CA TYR A 506 -0.30 6.84 22.51
C TYR A 506 -1.18 6.94 21.24
N ILE A 507 -0.57 7.24 20.10
CA ILE A 507 -1.26 7.49 18.85
C ILE A 507 -0.66 6.67 17.70
N GLU A 508 -1.49 5.89 17.03
CA GLU A 508 -1.14 5.27 15.74
C GLU A 508 -1.61 6.15 14.59
N VAL A 509 -0.74 6.39 13.60
CA VAL A 509 -1.10 7.10 12.37
C VAL A 509 -0.72 6.27 11.14
N MET A 510 -1.72 5.91 10.34
CA MET A 510 -1.53 5.31 9.02
C MET A 510 -1.90 6.32 7.93
N ALA A 511 -0.92 6.68 7.08
CA ALA A 511 -1.13 7.69 6.03
C ALA A 511 -2.15 7.25 4.96
N CYS A 512 -2.30 5.95 4.74
CA CYS A 512 -3.24 5.40 3.75
C CYS A 512 -4.55 4.98 4.41
N PRO A 513 -5.73 5.19 3.77
CA PRO A 513 -7.00 4.64 4.24
C PRO A 513 -6.96 3.10 4.34
N GLY A 514 -7.34 2.57 5.49
CA GLY A 514 -7.25 1.15 5.82
C GLY A 514 -5.87 0.69 6.30
N GLY A 515 -4.86 1.57 6.34
CA GLY A 515 -3.47 1.21 6.60
C GLY A 515 -2.78 0.62 5.37
N CYS A 516 -1.88 -0.34 5.56
CA CYS A 516 -1.08 -0.93 4.48
C CYS A 516 -1.91 -1.72 3.44
N ILE A 517 -3.08 -2.24 3.81
CA ILE A 517 -4.02 -2.89 2.86
C ILE A 517 -4.59 -1.91 1.82
N GLY A 518 -4.57 -0.60 2.10
CA GLY A 518 -4.91 0.50 1.17
C GLY A 518 -3.69 1.26 0.67
N GLY A 519 -2.49 0.69 0.79
CA GLY A 519 -1.23 1.33 0.44
C GLY A 519 -1.10 1.67 -1.04
N GLY A 520 -0.31 2.70 -1.37
CA GLY A 520 -0.12 3.22 -2.73
C GLY A 520 0.46 2.23 -3.75
N GLY A 521 1.00 1.10 -3.31
CA GLY A 521 1.54 0.02 -4.15
C GLY A 521 0.65 -1.22 -4.25
N GLN A 522 -0.60 -1.17 -3.75
CA GLN A 522 -1.54 -2.29 -3.75
C GLN A 522 -2.26 -2.50 -5.11
N PRO A 523 -2.82 -3.71 -5.36
CA PRO A 523 -3.65 -3.97 -6.52
C PRO A 523 -4.84 -3.00 -6.67
N ILE A 524 -5.28 -2.81 -7.89
CA ILE A 524 -6.39 -1.92 -8.27
C ILE A 524 -7.53 -2.77 -8.86
N PRO A 525 -8.79 -2.44 -8.55
CA PRO A 525 -9.26 -1.31 -7.75
C PRO A 525 -9.08 -1.55 -6.23
N THR A 526 -9.00 -0.45 -5.48
CA THR A 526 -9.05 -0.47 -4.02
C THR A 526 -10.18 0.43 -3.54
N THR A 527 -11.26 -0.16 -3.05
CA THR A 527 -12.46 0.52 -2.52
C THR A 527 -12.62 0.19 -1.03
N ASP A 528 -13.53 0.87 -0.33
CA ASP A 528 -13.80 0.56 1.09
C ASP A 528 -14.26 -0.88 1.28
N GLU A 529 -15.09 -1.42 0.38
CA GLU A 529 -15.52 -2.82 0.44
C GLU A 529 -14.34 -3.79 0.33
N ILE A 530 -13.39 -3.49 -0.58
CA ILE A 530 -12.19 -4.31 -0.77
C ILE A 530 -11.28 -4.19 0.45
N ARG A 531 -11.07 -2.98 0.99
CA ARG A 531 -10.32 -2.75 2.23
C ARG A 531 -10.90 -3.54 3.40
N GLN A 532 -12.23 -3.59 3.51
CA GLN A 532 -12.91 -4.36 4.54
C GLN A 532 -12.63 -5.88 4.44
N LYS A 533 -12.64 -6.45 3.24
CA LYS A 533 -12.31 -7.88 3.02
C LYS A 533 -10.84 -8.17 3.34
N ARG A 534 -9.93 -7.27 2.95
CA ARG A 534 -8.50 -7.40 3.23
C ARG A 534 -8.18 -7.33 4.72
N ILE A 535 -8.78 -6.39 5.47
CA ILE A 535 -8.54 -6.26 6.91
C ILE A 535 -9.13 -7.43 7.70
N GLN A 536 -10.31 -7.91 7.31
CA GLN A 536 -10.93 -9.08 7.91
C GLN A 536 -10.03 -10.32 7.80
N ALA A 537 -9.38 -10.50 6.66
CA ALA A 537 -8.43 -11.60 6.47
C ALA A 537 -7.22 -11.52 7.42
N LEU A 538 -6.72 -10.30 7.71
CA LEU A 538 -5.63 -10.14 8.69
C LEU A 538 -6.08 -10.51 10.10
N TYR A 539 -7.31 -10.15 10.49
CA TYR A 539 -7.88 -10.57 11.78
C TYR A 539 -8.04 -12.09 11.87
N GLU A 540 -8.45 -12.74 10.78
CA GLU A 540 -8.54 -14.20 10.71
C GLU A 540 -7.17 -14.88 10.82
N ILE A 541 -6.14 -14.32 10.19
CA ILE A 541 -4.76 -14.83 10.29
C ILE A 541 -4.28 -14.71 11.75
N ASP A 542 -4.50 -13.56 12.40
CA ASP A 542 -4.19 -13.39 13.82
C ASP A 542 -4.92 -14.43 14.67
N PHE A 543 -6.22 -14.57 14.49
CA PHE A 543 -7.04 -15.47 15.29
C PHE A 543 -6.62 -16.95 15.16
N LYS A 544 -6.26 -17.39 13.93
CA LYS A 544 -5.87 -18.78 13.64
C LYS A 544 -4.43 -19.10 14.00
N ASN A 545 -3.58 -18.09 14.25
CA ASN A 545 -2.17 -18.32 14.58
C ASN A 545 -2.03 -18.90 15.99
N LYS A 546 -1.17 -19.92 16.13
CA LYS A 546 -0.89 -20.56 17.43
C LYS A 546 -0.18 -19.61 18.40
N ILE A 547 0.73 -18.78 17.87
CA ILE A 547 1.43 -17.73 18.60
C ILE A 547 0.64 -16.44 18.40
N ARG A 548 -0.07 -15.95 19.41
CA ARG A 548 -0.92 -14.76 19.31
C ARG A 548 -0.18 -13.45 19.64
N LYS A 549 0.96 -13.51 20.32
CA LYS A 549 1.64 -12.36 20.89
C LYS A 549 3.12 -12.36 20.52
N SER A 550 3.67 -11.19 20.21
CA SER A 550 5.05 -11.04 19.72
C SER A 550 6.12 -11.56 20.69
N TYR A 551 5.92 -11.38 21.98
CA TYR A 551 6.86 -11.86 23.01
C TYR A 551 6.83 -13.39 23.20
N GLU A 552 5.86 -14.11 22.65
CA GLU A 552 5.80 -15.58 22.64
C GLU A 552 6.64 -16.17 21.49
N ASN A 553 7.11 -15.35 20.54
CA ASN A 553 7.96 -15.78 19.45
C ASN A 553 9.41 -15.98 19.93
N LYS A 554 9.80 -17.23 20.19
CA LYS A 554 11.12 -17.60 20.72
C LYS A 554 12.27 -17.12 19.83
N GLY A 555 12.10 -17.18 18.49
CA GLY A 555 13.12 -16.73 17.56
C GLY A 555 13.38 -15.22 17.66
N VAL A 556 12.34 -14.44 17.92
CA VAL A 556 12.46 -12.99 18.15
C VAL A 556 13.21 -12.70 19.45
N ILE A 557 12.88 -13.41 20.53
CA ILE A 557 13.56 -13.23 21.84
C ILE A 557 15.04 -13.61 21.72
N GLU A 558 15.37 -14.74 21.08
CA GLU A 558 16.77 -15.16 20.85
C GLU A 558 17.57 -14.08 20.10
N ILE A 559 16.96 -13.49 19.07
CA ILE A 559 17.62 -12.45 18.26
C ILE A 559 17.78 -11.15 19.06
N LEU A 560 16.80 -10.74 19.84
CA LEU A 560 16.92 -9.56 20.71
C LEU A 560 18.04 -9.73 21.73
N ASP A 561 18.12 -10.90 22.38
CA ASP A 561 19.21 -11.23 23.31
C ASP A 561 20.57 -11.16 22.61
N TRP A 562 20.65 -11.66 21.37
CA TRP A 562 21.89 -11.58 20.61
C TRP A 562 22.24 -10.12 20.25
N VAL A 563 21.27 -9.31 19.82
CA VAL A 563 21.45 -7.88 19.50
C VAL A 563 21.99 -7.13 20.73
N ASN A 564 21.40 -7.37 21.90
CA ASN A 564 21.77 -6.76 23.17
C ASN A 564 23.19 -7.17 23.59
N LYS A 565 23.49 -8.46 23.58
CA LYS A 565 24.84 -8.99 23.90
C LYS A 565 25.93 -8.43 22.98
N ASN A 566 25.61 -8.14 21.72
CA ASN A 566 26.55 -7.57 20.76
C ASN A 566 26.52 -6.02 20.71
N LYS A 567 25.74 -5.34 21.57
CA LYS A 567 25.60 -3.88 21.65
C LYS A 567 25.19 -3.24 20.32
N LEU A 568 24.23 -3.86 19.61
CA LEU A 568 23.77 -3.44 18.29
C LEU A 568 22.39 -2.75 18.31
N GLU A 569 21.75 -2.61 19.46
CA GLU A 569 20.40 -2.04 19.61
C GLU A 569 20.24 -0.71 18.87
N SER A 570 21.08 0.26 19.20
CA SER A 570 21.00 1.61 18.59
C SER A 570 21.21 1.61 17.07
N LYS A 571 21.90 0.59 16.54
CA LYS A 571 22.22 0.49 15.09
C LYS A 571 21.20 -0.31 14.31
N VAL A 572 20.52 -1.27 14.93
CA VAL A 572 19.64 -2.22 14.25
C VAL A 572 18.17 -1.95 14.58
N LEU A 573 17.87 -1.58 15.84
CA LEU A 573 16.49 -1.45 16.32
C LEU A 573 15.99 0.00 16.33
N HIS A 574 16.87 0.98 16.52
CA HIS A 574 16.47 2.38 16.67
C HIS A 574 16.95 3.28 15.54
N THR A 575 16.27 4.40 15.36
CA THR A 575 16.62 5.46 14.40
C THR A 575 16.30 6.83 14.98
N LYS A 576 16.78 7.88 14.30
CA LYS A 576 16.45 9.28 14.63
C LYS A 576 15.89 9.95 13.39
N TYR A 577 14.84 10.73 13.59
CA TYR A 577 14.22 11.51 12.51
C TYR A 577 14.64 12.97 12.60
N ASN A 578 14.72 13.66 11.48
CA ASN A 578 15.20 15.03 11.41
C ASN A 578 14.28 15.89 10.53
N LYS A 579 14.17 17.17 10.89
CA LYS A 579 13.46 18.16 10.06
C LYS A 579 14.04 18.15 8.65
N LYS A 580 13.20 17.92 7.65
CA LYS A 580 13.60 18.04 6.26
C LYS A 580 13.60 19.50 5.85
N ARG A 581 14.75 19.96 5.33
CA ARG A 581 14.82 21.20 4.58
C ARG A 581 14.03 21.01 3.27
N THR A 582 13.47 22.09 2.76
CA THR A 582 12.70 22.12 1.50
C THR A 582 13.40 21.32 0.39
N GLN A 583 12.67 20.39 -0.21
CA GLN A 583 13.07 19.70 -1.45
C GLN A 583 12.85 20.60 -2.64
#